data_5319a2a5a51732dad36bd874ea0fab4c
#
_entry.id   5319a2a5a51732dad36bd874ea0fab4c
#
_cell.length_a   1.000
_cell.length_b   1.000
_cell.length_c   1.000
_cell.angle_alpha   90.00
_cell.angle_beta   90.00
_cell.angle_gamma   90.00
#
_symmetry.space_group_name_H-M   'P 1'
#
loop_
_entity.id
_entity.type
_entity.pdbx_description
1 polymer ?
#
loop_
_entity_poly.entity_id
_entity_poly.type
_entity_poly.pdbx_seq_one_letter_code
_entity_poly.pdbx_strand_id
1 'polypeptide(L)'
;SNCDFTFKPCFLYTQDPRKVDYMADECKSRQAIGIHCELFTSETHQNEFSFNFEAGVYSHYGAAIINPVQFTRDLIEYNVKKGLQVFENTNIVDYNLSSRQSVLITEQEFTITADKVIICTGYDALEWFKHEKPFYTLSRRFAILTKPVENFHGWKEACIIRDDQDPYTYLRPTLSNSIIIGGEDLEIDDLDGEVANMGDRHPLALQQYHQLLRRVRRMFPQIENIKTDCWFHGLFVDTKDGLPFIGKHPDYPGAYFNLGYGSNGILYSLIGAKLISQDVAGKNPKELEIFKFNRY
;
A
#
# COMPACT_ATOMS: atom_id res chain seq x y z
N SER A 1 12.81 1.10 18.11
CA SER A 1 13.58 1.47 16.92
C SER A 1 12.85 2.55 16.15
N ASN A 2 13.56 3.30 15.35
CA ASN A 2 13.00 4.42 14.61
C ASN A 2 12.37 3.96 13.28
N CYS A 3 12.52 2.73 12.86
CA CYS A 3 12.07 2.16 11.56
C CYS A 3 12.14 3.17 10.39
N ASP A 4 13.09 4.10 10.43
CA ASP A 4 13.30 5.19 9.47
C ASP A 4 12.07 6.13 9.29
N PHE A 5 11.16 6.15 10.26
CA PHE A 5 9.99 7.01 10.17
C PHE A 5 10.40 8.48 10.15
N THR A 6 10.07 9.16 9.05
CA THR A 6 10.43 10.56 8.84
C THR A 6 9.32 11.29 8.08
N PHE A 7 8.84 12.39 8.63
CA PHE A 7 7.93 13.27 7.90
C PHE A 7 8.61 13.85 6.66
N LYS A 8 7.86 13.91 5.58
CA LYS A 8 8.28 14.44 4.30
C LYS A 8 7.19 15.29 3.68
N PRO A 9 7.53 16.35 2.97
CA PRO A 9 6.60 17.00 2.05
C PRO A 9 6.15 16.00 0.99
N CYS A 10 4.98 16.27 0.40
CA CYS A 10 4.51 15.47 -0.74
C CYS A 10 3.91 16.37 -1.81
N PHE A 11 4.02 15.92 -3.06
CA PHE A 11 3.52 16.60 -4.24
C PHE A 11 2.63 15.65 -5.05
N LEU A 12 1.33 15.95 -5.08
CA LEU A 12 0.38 15.33 -5.99
C LEU A 12 0.23 16.25 -7.20
N TYR A 13 0.51 15.77 -8.42
CA TYR A 13 0.52 16.62 -9.60
C TYR A 13 -0.24 16.01 -10.77
N THR A 14 -0.66 16.88 -11.68
CA THR A 14 -1.21 16.52 -12.98
C THR A 14 -0.39 17.13 -14.13
N GLN A 15 -0.36 16.43 -15.25
CA GLN A 15 0.13 16.94 -16.52
C GLN A 15 -1.01 17.25 -17.50
N ASP A 16 -2.27 17.10 -17.07
CA ASP A 16 -3.45 17.40 -17.87
C ASP A 16 -3.94 18.82 -17.55
N PRO A 17 -3.91 19.77 -18.49
CA PRO A 17 -4.37 21.13 -18.26
C PRO A 17 -5.87 21.21 -17.90
N ARG A 18 -6.67 20.19 -18.25
CA ARG A 18 -8.09 20.12 -17.91
C ARG A 18 -8.34 19.82 -16.43
N LYS A 19 -7.32 19.38 -15.70
CA LYS A 19 -7.40 19.01 -14.27
C LYS A 19 -6.86 20.09 -13.32
N VAL A 20 -6.53 21.26 -13.81
CA VAL A 20 -6.02 22.37 -12.97
C VAL A 20 -7.04 22.76 -11.89
N ASP A 21 -8.31 22.92 -12.25
CA ASP A 21 -9.37 23.22 -11.30
C ASP A 21 -9.57 22.10 -10.27
N TYR A 22 -9.48 20.85 -10.69
CA TYR A 22 -9.51 19.70 -9.78
C TYR A 22 -8.38 19.76 -8.73
N MET A 23 -7.16 20.10 -9.14
CA MET A 23 -6.03 20.27 -8.19
C MET A 23 -6.25 21.45 -7.25
N ALA A 24 -6.87 22.52 -7.73
CA ALA A 24 -7.22 23.67 -6.88
C ALA A 24 -8.26 23.28 -5.81
N ASP A 25 -9.27 22.51 -6.17
CA ASP A 25 -10.31 22.05 -5.24
C ASP A 25 -9.79 21.00 -4.26
N GLU A 26 -8.89 20.12 -4.70
CA GLU A 26 -8.16 19.20 -3.82
C GLU A 26 -7.32 19.95 -2.79
N CYS A 27 -6.62 21.00 -3.20
CA CYS A 27 -5.86 21.87 -2.29
C CYS A 27 -6.77 22.51 -1.23
N LYS A 28 -7.89 23.11 -1.63
CA LYS A 28 -8.87 23.69 -0.70
C LYS A 28 -9.43 22.66 0.26
N SER A 29 -9.75 21.46 -0.24
CA SER A 29 -10.29 20.37 0.56
C SER A 29 -9.30 19.91 1.64
N ARG A 30 -8.01 19.81 1.30
CA ARG A 30 -6.95 19.51 2.29
C ARG A 30 -6.80 20.61 3.31
N GLN A 31 -6.81 21.87 2.88
CA GLN A 31 -6.74 23.03 3.80
C GLN A 31 -7.93 23.06 4.76
N ALA A 32 -9.13 22.74 4.29
CA ALA A 32 -10.34 22.72 5.11
C ALA A 32 -10.29 21.71 6.28
N ILE A 33 -9.51 20.64 6.13
CA ILE A 33 -9.29 19.63 7.20
C ILE A 33 -7.99 19.86 7.97
N GLY A 34 -7.33 21.01 7.76
CA GLY A 34 -6.13 21.41 8.51
C GLY A 34 -4.80 20.91 7.95
N ILE A 35 -4.76 20.38 6.73
CA ILE A 35 -3.51 20.02 6.06
C ILE A 35 -2.88 21.29 5.48
N HIS A 36 -1.65 21.60 5.90
CA HIS A 36 -0.89 22.72 5.38
C HIS A 36 -0.33 22.39 3.99
N CYS A 37 -0.96 22.95 2.97
CA CYS A 37 -0.60 22.73 1.56
C CYS A 37 -0.85 23.98 0.72
N GLU A 38 -0.27 24.02 -0.46
CA GLU A 38 -0.43 25.08 -1.45
C GLU A 38 -0.57 24.51 -2.86
N LEU A 39 -1.25 25.27 -3.71
CA LEU A 39 -1.40 24.95 -5.12
C LEU A 39 -0.16 25.41 -5.87
N PHE A 40 0.53 24.49 -6.53
CA PHE A 40 1.58 24.76 -7.50
C PHE A 40 1.00 24.76 -8.90
N THR A 41 1.40 25.72 -9.73
CA THR A 41 1.08 25.75 -11.15
C THR A 41 2.37 25.88 -11.98
N SER A 42 2.33 25.42 -13.21
CA SER A 42 3.46 25.55 -14.13
C SER A 42 3.92 27.01 -14.33
N GLU A 43 3.00 27.97 -14.22
CA GLU A 43 3.31 29.40 -14.36
C GLU A 43 4.13 29.96 -13.18
N THR A 44 3.83 29.51 -11.97
CA THR A 44 4.39 30.10 -10.74
C THR A 44 5.50 29.26 -10.10
N HIS A 45 5.55 27.95 -10.37
CA HIS A 45 6.42 26.99 -9.68
C HIS A 45 7.22 26.09 -10.63
N GLN A 46 7.38 26.44 -11.90
CA GLN A 46 8.04 25.61 -12.91
C GLN A 46 9.50 25.24 -12.56
N ASN A 47 10.19 26.04 -11.73
CA ASN A 47 11.58 25.81 -11.36
C ASN A 47 11.77 24.89 -10.14
N GLU A 48 10.68 24.47 -9.50
CA GLU A 48 10.72 23.64 -8.29
C GLU A 48 11.04 22.18 -8.61
N PHE A 49 10.67 21.75 -9.84
CA PHE A 49 10.92 20.41 -10.33
C PHE A 49 11.51 20.45 -11.74
N SER A 50 12.36 19.47 -12.07
CA SER A 50 12.95 19.37 -13.41
C SER A 50 12.04 18.68 -14.44
N PHE A 51 10.85 18.23 -14.04
CA PHE A 51 9.83 17.70 -14.94
C PHE A 51 8.65 18.67 -15.06
N ASN A 52 7.94 18.59 -16.18
CA ASN A 52 6.79 19.43 -16.46
C ASN A 52 5.54 18.92 -15.71
N PHE A 53 4.77 19.85 -15.18
CA PHE A 53 3.44 19.64 -14.63
C PHE A 53 2.57 20.87 -14.95
N GLU A 54 1.25 20.68 -14.99
CA GLU A 54 0.30 21.80 -15.18
C GLU A 54 -0.13 22.39 -13.84
N ALA A 55 -0.51 21.53 -12.91
CA ALA A 55 -0.85 21.91 -11.54
C ALA A 55 -0.55 20.77 -10.56
N GLY A 56 -0.50 21.10 -9.28
CA GLY A 56 -0.36 20.09 -8.22
C GLY A 56 -0.53 20.68 -6.84
N VAL A 57 -0.74 19.81 -5.87
CA VAL A 57 -0.88 20.16 -4.45
C VAL A 57 0.42 19.79 -3.73
N TYR A 58 1.16 20.78 -3.28
CA TYR A 58 2.33 20.59 -2.45
C TYR A 58 1.93 20.66 -0.98
N SER A 59 2.05 19.56 -0.26
CA SER A 59 1.75 19.49 1.17
C SER A 59 3.05 19.47 1.96
N HIS A 60 3.25 20.43 2.85
CA HIS A 60 4.46 20.54 3.67
C HIS A 60 4.55 19.47 4.73
N TYR A 61 3.39 19.04 5.24
CA TYR A 61 3.21 17.98 6.24
C TYR A 61 2.03 17.11 5.85
N GLY A 62 1.96 15.91 6.42
CA GLY A 62 0.86 14.98 6.16
C GLY A 62 1.29 13.72 5.42
N ALA A 63 2.58 13.62 5.05
CA ALA A 63 3.19 12.42 4.52
C ALA A 63 4.42 12.01 5.32
N ALA A 64 4.80 10.76 5.25
CA ALA A 64 6.00 10.22 5.88
C ALA A 64 6.56 9.07 5.07
N ILE A 65 7.86 8.87 5.16
CA ILE A 65 8.52 7.64 4.71
C ILE A 65 8.75 6.72 5.90
N ILE A 66 8.80 5.43 5.64
CA ILE A 66 9.06 4.40 6.64
C ILE A 66 9.78 3.23 5.99
N ASN A 67 10.58 2.51 6.76
CA ASN A 67 11.07 1.18 6.40
C ASN A 67 10.04 0.13 6.83
N PRO A 68 9.23 -0.42 5.91
CA PRO A 68 8.13 -1.30 6.29
C PRO A 68 8.60 -2.64 6.87
N VAL A 69 9.75 -3.13 6.43
CA VAL A 69 10.33 -4.39 6.95
C VAL A 69 10.78 -4.22 8.39
N GLN A 70 11.50 -3.14 8.68
CA GLN A 70 11.94 -2.85 10.04
C GLN A 70 10.76 -2.58 10.97
N PHE A 71 9.77 -1.80 10.49
CA PHE A 71 8.54 -1.54 11.25
C PHE A 71 7.82 -2.83 11.63
N THR A 72 7.63 -3.74 10.68
CA THR A 72 6.94 -5.01 10.92
C THR A 72 7.73 -5.90 11.91
N ARG A 73 9.04 -6.00 11.75
CA ARG A 73 9.90 -6.76 12.68
C ARG A 73 9.82 -6.22 14.10
N ASP A 74 9.96 -4.90 14.25
CA ASP A 74 9.93 -4.26 15.58
C ASP A 74 8.57 -4.45 16.25
N LEU A 75 7.48 -4.40 15.46
CA LEU A 75 6.14 -4.64 15.97
C LEU A 75 5.95 -6.08 16.44
N ILE A 76 6.46 -7.06 15.69
CA ILE A 76 6.44 -8.47 16.09
C ILE A 76 7.28 -8.66 17.35
N GLU A 77 8.52 -8.20 17.39
CA GLU A 77 9.40 -8.32 18.56
C GLU A 77 8.79 -7.67 19.82
N TYR A 78 8.17 -6.49 19.65
CA TYR A 78 7.49 -5.83 20.78
C TYR A 78 6.35 -6.69 21.33
N ASN A 79 5.56 -7.31 20.47
CA ASN A 79 4.45 -8.15 20.88
C ASN A 79 4.91 -9.51 21.43
N VAL A 80 5.98 -10.09 20.92
CA VAL A 80 6.59 -11.30 21.48
C VAL A 80 7.03 -11.07 22.93
N LYS A 81 7.64 -9.93 23.24
CA LYS A 81 7.97 -9.53 24.63
C LYS A 81 6.73 -9.39 25.52
N LYS A 82 5.53 -9.28 24.95
CA LYS A 82 4.24 -9.21 25.63
C LYS A 82 3.46 -10.53 25.64
N GLY A 83 4.06 -11.60 25.15
CA GLY A 83 3.46 -12.94 25.19
C GLY A 83 2.89 -13.42 23.85
N LEU A 84 3.06 -12.67 22.75
CA LEU A 84 2.73 -13.19 21.42
C LEU A 84 3.64 -14.39 21.12
N GLN A 85 3.03 -15.47 20.65
CA GLN A 85 3.76 -16.61 20.09
C GLN A 85 3.71 -16.53 18.57
N VAL A 86 4.85 -16.73 17.92
CA VAL A 86 4.99 -16.73 16.46
C VAL A 86 5.44 -18.10 16.01
N PHE A 87 4.72 -18.71 15.10
CA PHE A 87 5.01 -20.02 14.53
C PHE A 87 5.29 -19.84 13.03
N GLU A 88 6.57 -19.88 12.66
CA GLU A 88 6.99 -19.87 11.27
C GLU A 88 6.84 -21.27 10.65
N ASN A 89 6.78 -21.36 9.33
CA ASN A 89 6.64 -22.60 8.58
C ASN A 89 5.45 -23.46 9.06
N THR A 90 4.36 -22.79 9.46
CA THR A 90 3.16 -23.43 9.99
C THR A 90 1.98 -23.06 9.12
N ASN A 91 1.79 -23.82 8.04
CA ASN A 91 0.72 -23.62 7.10
C ASN A 91 -0.58 -24.22 7.61
N ILE A 92 -1.68 -23.47 7.58
CA ILE A 92 -3.03 -23.94 7.92
C ILE A 92 -3.67 -24.48 6.64
N VAL A 93 -4.04 -25.75 6.64
CA VAL A 93 -4.59 -26.47 5.47
C VAL A 93 -6.06 -26.80 5.61
N ASP A 94 -6.60 -26.78 6.84
CA ASP A 94 -8.02 -27.05 7.09
C ASP A 94 -8.49 -26.28 8.31
N TYR A 95 -9.79 -25.99 8.38
CA TYR A 95 -10.38 -25.25 9.48
C TYR A 95 -11.85 -25.54 9.69
N ASN A 96 -12.26 -25.43 10.95
CA ASN A 96 -13.66 -25.39 11.35
C ASN A 96 -13.89 -24.15 12.21
N LEU A 97 -14.48 -23.11 11.61
CA LEU A 97 -14.73 -21.83 12.29
C LEU A 97 -16.05 -21.86 13.05
N SER A 98 -16.02 -21.37 14.27
CA SER A 98 -17.19 -21.34 15.15
C SER A 98 -17.17 -20.11 16.05
N SER A 99 -18.35 -19.59 16.36
CA SER A 99 -18.50 -18.47 17.31
C SER A 99 -18.03 -18.80 18.73
N ARG A 100 -18.01 -20.08 19.10
CA ARG A 100 -17.55 -20.53 20.43
C ARG A 100 -16.07 -20.84 20.43
N GLN A 101 -15.64 -21.78 19.62
CA GLN A 101 -14.27 -22.23 19.53
C GLN A 101 -13.99 -22.72 18.10
N SER A 102 -13.01 -22.17 17.46
CA SER A 102 -12.54 -22.57 16.12
C SER A 102 -11.42 -23.58 16.24
N VAL A 103 -11.33 -24.46 15.26
CA VAL A 103 -10.28 -25.48 15.14
C VAL A 103 -9.56 -25.26 13.80
N LEU A 104 -8.24 -25.20 13.83
CA LEU A 104 -7.37 -25.07 12.66
C LEU A 104 -6.44 -26.28 12.61
N ILE A 105 -6.20 -26.80 11.43
CA ILE A 105 -5.30 -27.94 11.20
C ILE A 105 -4.10 -27.44 10.40
N THR A 106 -2.91 -27.75 10.88
CA THR A 106 -1.67 -27.46 10.15
C THR A 106 -1.34 -28.55 9.14
N GLU A 107 -0.49 -28.24 8.17
CA GLU A 107 0.03 -29.19 7.20
C GLU A 107 0.76 -30.38 7.87
N GLN A 108 1.31 -30.17 9.07
CA GLN A 108 1.94 -31.21 9.87
C GLN A 108 0.94 -31.95 10.79
N GLU A 109 -0.36 -31.82 10.52
CA GLU A 109 -1.47 -32.46 11.26
C GLU A 109 -1.59 -32.02 12.74
N PHE A 110 -0.98 -30.91 13.15
CA PHE A 110 -1.23 -30.34 14.47
C PHE A 110 -2.57 -29.61 14.49
N THR A 111 -3.25 -29.72 15.64
CA THR A 111 -4.51 -29.04 15.90
C THR A 111 -4.29 -27.81 16.74
N ILE A 112 -4.81 -26.66 16.27
CA ILE A 112 -4.82 -25.40 17.00
C ILE A 112 -6.29 -25.07 17.32
N THR A 113 -6.59 -24.79 18.58
CA THR A 113 -7.92 -24.32 19.01
C THR A 113 -7.85 -22.87 19.43
N ALA A 114 -8.82 -22.07 19.00
CA ALA A 114 -8.87 -20.64 19.30
C ALA A 114 -10.31 -20.14 19.46
N ASP A 115 -10.52 -19.23 20.40
CA ASP A 115 -11.82 -18.58 20.59
C ASP A 115 -12.15 -17.61 19.45
N LYS A 116 -11.13 -17.00 18.86
CA LYS A 116 -11.22 -16.08 17.73
C LYS A 116 -10.06 -16.31 16.76
N VAL A 117 -10.37 -16.22 15.47
CA VAL A 117 -9.38 -16.29 14.38
C VAL A 117 -9.37 -14.96 13.66
N ILE A 118 -8.19 -14.40 13.41
CA ILE A 118 -8.03 -13.16 12.65
C ILE A 118 -7.26 -13.49 11.39
N ILE A 119 -7.91 -13.32 10.23
CA ILE A 119 -7.38 -13.69 8.92
C ILE A 119 -6.74 -12.45 8.30
N CYS A 120 -5.42 -12.46 8.20
CA CYS A 120 -4.58 -11.39 7.65
C CYS A 120 -3.65 -11.93 6.55
N THR A 121 -4.12 -12.94 5.78
CA THR A 121 -3.32 -13.70 4.82
C THR A 121 -3.12 -12.98 3.48
N GLY A 122 -3.49 -11.69 3.40
CA GLY A 122 -3.33 -10.90 2.18
C GLY A 122 -4.14 -11.48 1.02
N TYR A 123 -3.48 -11.82 -0.07
CA TYR A 123 -4.15 -12.31 -1.30
C TYR A 123 -4.70 -13.73 -1.15
N ASP A 124 -4.10 -14.55 -0.32
CA ASP A 124 -4.61 -15.90 -0.03
C ASP A 124 -5.99 -15.84 0.63
N ALA A 125 -6.34 -14.71 1.24
CA ALA A 125 -7.68 -14.49 1.74
C ALA A 125 -8.76 -14.51 0.65
N LEU A 126 -8.42 -14.28 -0.61
CA LEU A 126 -9.35 -14.32 -1.74
C LEU A 126 -9.87 -15.74 -2.01
N GLU A 127 -9.11 -16.76 -1.62
CA GLU A 127 -9.56 -18.16 -1.68
C GLU A 127 -10.84 -18.40 -0.88
N TRP A 128 -11.05 -17.64 0.21
CA TRP A 128 -12.24 -17.72 1.05
C TRP A 128 -13.50 -17.23 0.34
N PHE A 129 -13.35 -16.36 -0.68
CA PHE A 129 -14.43 -15.66 -1.36
C PHE A 129 -14.59 -16.04 -2.83
N LYS A 130 -14.03 -17.18 -3.26
CA LYS A 130 -14.07 -17.66 -4.66
C LYS A 130 -15.48 -17.77 -5.25
N HIS A 131 -16.47 -18.03 -4.41
CA HIS A 131 -17.85 -18.25 -4.83
C HIS A 131 -18.72 -16.98 -4.77
N GLU A 132 -18.16 -15.88 -4.29
CA GLU A 132 -18.84 -14.59 -4.25
C GLU A 132 -18.60 -13.80 -5.54
N LYS A 133 -19.52 -12.85 -5.82
CA LYS A 133 -19.25 -11.89 -6.90
C LYS A 133 -18.01 -11.10 -6.55
N PRO A 134 -17.06 -10.89 -7.50
CA PRO A 134 -15.87 -10.14 -7.22
C PRO A 134 -16.21 -8.75 -6.69
N PHE A 135 -15.83 -8.47 -5.45
CA PHE A 135 -15.95 -7.18 -4.81
C PHE A 135 -14.63 -6.39 -4.86
N TYR A 136 -13.66 -6.93 -5.58
CA TYR A 136 -12.30 -6.43 -5.72
C TYR A 136 -11.82 -6.55 -7.16
N THR A 137 -10.79 -5.81 -7.48
CA THR A 137 -9.97 -5.99 -8.68
C THR A 137 -8.55 -6.35 -8.27
N LEU A 138 -7.86 -7.07 -9.12
CA LEU A 138 -6.47 -7.46 -8.90
C LEU A 138 -5.57 -6.75 -9.89
N SER A 139 -4.44 -6.30 -9.40
CA SER A 139 -3.37 -5.76 -10.22
C SER A 139 -2.01 -6.25 -9.74
N ARG A 140 -1.05 -6.31 -10.64
CA ARG A 140 0.35 -6.50 -10.31
C ARG A 140 1.06 -5.16 -10.43
N ARG A 141 1.65 -4.72 -9.35
CA ARG A 141 2.37 -3.45 -9.25
C ARG A 141 3.86 -3.68 -9.19
N PHE A 142 4.60 -2.81 -9.87
CA PHE A 142 6.04 -2.90 -10.03
C PHE A 142 6.73 -1.76 -9.33
N ALA A 143 7.92 -2.03 -8.78
CA ALA A 143 8.75 -1.00 -8.20
C ALA A 143 10.24 -1.33 -8.41
N ILE A 144 11.04 -0.27 -8.48
CA ILE A 144 12.50 -0.37 -8.41
C ILE A 144 13.04 0.48 -7.28
N LEU A 145 14.12 0.00 -6.68
CA LEU A 145 15.01 0.77 -5.81
C LEU A 145 16.28 1.08 -6.58
N THR A 146 16.71 2.32 -6.58
CA THR A 146 17.99 2.70 -7.20
C THR A 146 19.15 2.52 -6.23
N LYS A 147 20.36 2.46 -6.77
CA LYS A 147 21.55 2.75 -5.98
C LYS A 147 21.47 4.18 -5.43
N PRO A 148 22.17 4.47 -4.31
CA PRO A 148 22.21 5.81 -3.79
C PRO A 148 22.68 6.82 -4.84
N VAL A 149 22.03 7.98 -4.87
CA VAL A 149 22.40 9.12 -5.72
C VAL A 149 23.12 10.18 -4.87
N GLU A 150 23.95 11.01 -5.50
CA GLU A 150 24.73 12.02 -4.78
C GLU A 150 23.88 13.20 -4.33
N ASN A 151 22.85 13.53 -5.09
CA ASN A 151 21.98 14.68 -4.85
C ASN A 151 20.58 14.46 -5.44
N PHE A 152 19.66 15.38 -5.13
CA PHE A 152 18.31 15.42 -5.65
C PHE A 152 18.05 16.73 -6.43
N HIS A 153 18.98 17.13 -7.31
CA HIS A 153 18.83 18.31 -8.13
C HIS A 153 17.56 18.27 -8.98
N GLY A 154 16.81 19.37 -8.99
CA GLY A 154 15.52 19.45 -9.70
C GLY A 154 14.38 18.70 -9.02
N TRP A 155 14.53 18.31 -7.76
CA TRP A 155 13.52 17.64 -6.95
C TRP A 155 13.33 18.38 -5.62
N LYS A 156 12.36 19.27 -5.57
CA LYS A 156 12.09 20.11 -4.39
C LYS A 156 12.06 19.29 -3.10
N GLU A 157 12.96 19.63 -2.17
CA GLU A 157 13.09 19.02 -0.84
C GLU A 157 13.14 17.49 -0.81
N ALA A 158 13.43 16.85 -1.96
CA ALA A 158 13.34 15.39 -2.10
C ALA A 158 12.01 14.87 -1.51
N CYS A 159 10.90 15.51 -1.90
CA CYS A 159 9.56 15.21 -1.41
C CYS A 159 9.04 13.89 -1.98
N ILE A 160 7.97 13.36 -1.39
CA ILE A 160 7.22 12.25 -1.98
C ILE A 160 6.42 12.80 -3.17
N ILE A 161 6.51 12.17 -4.33
CA ILE A 161 5.80 12.57 -5.55
C ILE A 161 4.83 11.47 -5.97
N ARG A 162 3.64 11.89 -6.38
CA ARG A 162 2.62 11.04 -7.00
C ARG A 162 1.95 11.81 -8.13
N ASP A 163 1.76 11.17 -9.29
CA ASP A 163 0.88 11.71 -10.31
C ASP A 163 -0.60 11.35 -10.08
N ASP A 164 -1.47 11.93 -10.88
CA ASP A 164 -2.92 11.73 -10.86
C ASP A 164 -3.42 10.71 -11.89
N GLN A 165 -2.51 9.94 -12.48
CA GLN A 165 -2.85 8.92 -13.46
C GLN A 165 -3.50 7.70 -12.79
N ASP A 166 -4.18 6.88 -13.58
CA ASP A 166 -4.68 5.58 -13.15
C ASP A 166 -4.27 4.54 -14.23
N PRO A 167 -3.37 3.63 -13.90
CA PRO A 167 -2.60 3.51 -12.66
C PRO A 167 -1.60 4.66 -12.45
N TYR A 168 -1.42 5.07 -11.20
CA TYR A 168 -0.54 6.16 -10.84
C TYR A 168 0.92 5.71 -10.68
N THR A 169 1.82 6.67 -10.85
CA THR A 169 3.23 6.50 -10.49
C THR A 169 3.57 7.29 -9.24
N TYR A 170 4.36 6.71 -8.37
CA TYR A 170 4.86 7.39 -7.18
C TYR A 170 6.38 7.27 -7.08
N LEU A 171 7.00 8.29 -6.50
CA LEU A 171 8.44 8.32 -6.23
C LEU A 171 8.68 8.83 -4.81
N ARG A 172 9.70 8.30 -4.17
CA ARG A 172 10.18 8.83 -2.90
C ARG A 172 11.67 8.55 -2.70
N PRO A 173 12.38 9.40 -1.97
CA PRO A 173 13.73 9.08 -1.50
C PRO A 173 13.68 8.07 -0.36
N THR A 174 14.82 7.46 -0.08
CA THR A 174 15.12 6.74 1.16
C THR A 174 16.09 7.55 2.01
N LEU A 175 16.29 7.15 3.28
CA LEU A 175 17.31 7.79 4.12
C LEU A 175 18.74 7.51 3.66
N SER A 176 18.95 6.48 2.83
CA SER A 176 20.24 6.16 2.20
C SER A 176 20.44 6.84 0.84
N ASN A 177 19.66 7.89 0.52
CA ASN A 177 19.69 8.59 -0.75
C ASN A 177 19.38 7.74 -2.00
N SER A 178 18.75 6.58 -1.83
CA SER A 178 18.19 5.83 -2.96
C SER A 178 16.82 6.36 -3.34
N ILE A 179 16.39 6.12 -4.57
CA ILE A 179 15.05 6.46 -5.06
C ILE A 179 14.23 5.18 -5.17
N ILE A 180 13.05 5.17 -4.58
CA ILE A 180 12.01 4.19 -4.89
C ILE A 180 11.04 4.82 -5.88
N ILE A 181 10.78 4.13 -6.99
CA ILE A 181 9.71 4.47 -7.93
C ILE A 181 8.87 3.25 -8.19
N GLY A 182 7.55 3.41 -8.13
CA GLY A 182 6.58 2.35 -8.41
C GLY A 182 5.45 2.84 -9.30
N GLY A 183 4.79 1.88 -9.94
CA GLY A 183 3.74 2.10 -10.94
C GLY A 183 3.84 1.08 -12.06
N GLU A 184 3.38 1.47 -13.27
CA GLU A 184 3.36 0.62 -14.47
C GLU A 184 2.56 -0.68 -14.21
N ASP A 185 1.43 -0.53 -13.55
CA ASP A 185 0.61 -1.65 -13.07
C ASP A 185 0.00 -2.44 -14.23
N LEU A 186 -0.17 -3.74 -14.03
CA LEU A 186 -0.87 -4.64 -14.95
C LEU A 186 -2.10 -5.21 -14.25
N GLU A 187 -3.26 -5.10 -14.90
CA GLU A 187 -4.49 -5.73 -14.42
C GLU A 187 -4.38 -7.25 -14.53
N ILE A 188 -5.06 -7.95 -13.62
CA ILE A 188 -5.12 -9.39 -13.54
C ILE A 188 -6.58 -9.81 -13.71
N ASP A 189 -6.90 -10.31 -14.88
CA ASP A 189 -8.24 -10.83 -15.20
C ASP A 189 -8.38 -12.33 -14.85
N ASP A 190 -7.26 -13.03 -14.78
CA ASP A 190 -7.18 -14.47 -14.53
C ASP A 190 -6.06 -14.77 -13.52
N LEU A 191 -6.42 -15.38 -12.40
CA LEU A 191 -5.48 -15.78 -11.34
C LEU A 191 -4.54 -16.90 -11.77
N ASP A 192 -4.95 -17.73 -12.73
CA ASP A 192 -4.11 -18.77 -13.31
C ASP A 192 -3.28 -18.25 -14.50
N GLY A 193 -3.52 -16.99 -14.89
CA GLY A 193 -2.88 -16.34 -16.04
C GLY A 193 -1.43 -15.93 -15.81
N GLU A 194 -0.79 -15.55 -16.91
CA GLU A 194 0.62 -15.16 -16.97
C GLU A 194 0.96 -13.99 -16.03
N VAL A 195 0.11 -12.96 -15.99
CA VAL A 195 0.35 -11.77 -15.17
C VAL A 195 0.26 -12.08 -13.68
N ALA A 196 -0.65 -12.98 -13.28
CA ALA A 196 -0.82 -13.38 -11.88
C ALA A 196 0.36 -14.21 -11.37
N ASN A 197 1.00 -14.99 -12.23
CA ASN A 197 2.01 -16.00 -11.86
C ASN A 197 3.43 -15.67 -12.31
N MET A 198 3.68 -14.46 -12.84
CA MET A 198 5.01 -14.09 -13.33
C MET A 198 6.04 -13.97 -12.21
N GLY A 199 7.24 -14.45 -12.49
CA GLY A 199 8.42 -14.23 -11.63
C GLY A 199 9.14 -12.91 -11.95
N ASP A 200 10.06 -12.50 -11.09
CA ASP A 200 10.81 -11.23 -11.20
C ASP A 200 11.59 -11.06 -12.51
N ARG A 201 11.96 -12.15 -13.17
CA ARG A 201 12.70 -12.15 -14.43
C ARG A 201 11.83 -12.38 -15.66
N HIS A 202 10.53 -12.35 -15.49
CA HIS A 202 9.58 -12.47 -16.59
C HIS A 202 9.75 -11.30 -17.56
N PRO A 203 9.68 -11.50 -18.90
CA PRO A 203 9.87 -10.42 -19.88
C PRO A 203 8.99 -9.19 -19.65
N LEU A 204 7.71 -9.39 -19.31
CA LEU A 204 6.80 -8.31 -18.95
C LEU A 204 7.26 -7.55 -17.71
N ALA A 205 7.68 -8.26 -16.65
CA ALA A 205 8.20 -7.61 -15.45
C ALA A 205 9.45 -6.77 -15.74
N LEU A 206 10.39 -7.31 -16.50
CA LEU A 206 11.59 -6.59 -16.93
C LEU A 206 11.25 -5.34 -17.74
N GLN A 207 10.23 -5.42 -18.61
CA GLN A 207 9.74 -4.28 -19.38
C GLN A 207 9.25 -3.16 -18.44
N GLN A 208 8.44 -3.48 -17.43
CA GLN A 208 7.92 -2.50 -16.47
C GLN A 208 9.03 -1.86 -15.64
N TYR A 209 10.00 -2.65 -15.16
CA TYR A 209 11.17 -2.09 -14.45
C TYR A 209 11.98 -1.11 -15.32
N HIS A 210 12.18 -1.44 -16.59
CA HIS A 210 12.87 -0.55 -17.50
C HIS A 210 12.06 0.72 -17.80
N GLN A 211 10.73 0.66 -17.81
CA GLN A 211 9.88 1.84 -17.97
C GLN A 211 10.01 2.76 -16.74
N LEU A 212 9.93 2.22 -15.52
CA LEU A 212 10.13 2.98 -14.29
C LEU A 212 11.51 3.65 -14.25
N LEU A 213 12.58 2.93 -14.61
CA LEU A 213 13.93 3.51 -14.66
C LEU A 213 14.04 4.64 -15.69
N ARG A 214 13.46 4.47 -16.87
CA ARG A 214 13.43 5.52 -17.89
C ARG A 214 12.63 6.73 -17.42
N ARG A 215 11.53 6.50 -16.69
CA ARG A 215 10.66 7.56 -16.20
C ARG A 215 11.39 8.44 -15.18
N VAL A 216 12.03 7.87 -14.16
CA VAL A 216 12.76 8.65 -13.16
C VAL A 216 13.92 9.44 -13.78
N ARG A 217 14.64 8.86 -14.74
CA ARG A 217 15.72 9.56 -15.48
C ARG A 217 15.21 10.73 -16.32
N ARG A 218 14.03 10.61 -16.91
CA ARG A 218 13.41 11.71 -17.66
C ARG A 218 12.89 12.82 -16.76
N MET A 219 12.35 12.46 -15.59
CA MET A 219 11.87 13.44 -14.61
C MET A 219 13.03 14.25 -14.01
N PHE A 220 14.17 13.62 -13.78
CA PHE A 220 15.32 14.23 -13.09
C PHE A 220 16.62 14.06 -13.88
N PRO A 221 16.75 14.73 -15.05
CA PRO A 221 17.93 14.59 -15.90
C PRO A 221 19.21 15.15 -15.27
N GLN A 222 19.08 15.97 -14.21
CA GLN A 222 20.21 16.53 -13.46
C GLN A 222 20.76 15.59 -12.38
N ILE A 223 20.03 14.50 -12.07
CA ILE A 223 20.53 13.47 -11.16
C ILE A 223 21.33 12.46 -11.97
N GLU A 224 22.64 12.49 -11.76
CA GLU A 224 23.54 11.62 -12.50
C GLU A 224 23.49 10.16 -12.00
N ASN A 225 23.84 9.24 -12.89
CA ASN A 225 24.07 7.82 -12.56
C ASN A 225 22.89 7.08 -11.89
N ILE A 226 21.64 7.46 -12.15
CA ILE A 226 20.50 6.70 -11.65
C ILE A 226 20.57 5.28 -12.22
N LYS A 227 20.87 4.29 -11.36
CA LYS A 227 20.98 2.86 -11.70
C LYS A 227 20.09 2.06 -10.75
N THR A 228 19.41 1.06 -11.26
CA THR A 228 18.66 0.10 -10.44
C THR A 228 19.62 -0.68 -9.54
N ASP A 229 19.27 -0.82 -8.28
CA ASP A 229 19.89 -1.70 -7.31
C ASP A 229 19.12 -3.02 -7.22
N CYS A 230 17.81 -2.91 -6.95
CA CYS A 230 16.91 -4.04 -7.00
C CYS A 230 15.53 -3.65 -7.58
N TRP A 231 14.77 -4.65 -7.96
CA TRP A 231 13.40 -4.54 -8.42
C TRP A 231 12.52 -5.57 -7.73
N PHE A 232 11.25 -5.27 -7.64
CA PHE A 232 10.27 -6.18 -7.07
C PHE A 232 8.88 -5.84 -7.61
N HIS A 233 8.00 -6.80 -7.55
CA HIS A 233 6.58 -6.61 -7.83
C HIS A 233 5.74 -7.36 -6.81
N GLY A 234 4.46 -7.04 -6.74
CA GLY A 234 3.52 -7.69 -5.86
C GLY A 234 2.10 -7.63 -6.39
N LEU A 235 1.26 -8.51 -5.89
CA LEU A 235 -0.16 -8.47 -6.12
C LEU A 235 -0.80 -7.41 -5.24
N PHE A 236 -1.80 -6.73 -5.78
CA PHE A 236 -2.62 -5.76 -5.06
C PHE A 236 -4.09 -6.09 -5.26
N VAL A 237 -4.84 -5.93 -4.18
CA VAL A 237 -6.30 -6.07 -4.16
C VAL A 237 -6.87 -4.69 -3.94
N ASP A 238 -7.52 -4.16 -4.95
CA ASP A 238 -8.23 -2.89 -4.89
C ASP A 238 -9.73 -3.16 -4.79
N THR A 239 -10.40 -2.51 -3.85
CA THR A 239 -11.85 -2.61 -3.65
C THR A 239 -12.56 -1.50 -4.43
N LYS A 240 -13.84 -1.64 -4.69
CA LYS A 240 -14.62 -0.69 -5.50
C LYS A 240 -14.63 0.74 -4.97
N ASP A 241 -14.56 0.90 -3.65
CA ASP A 241 -14.59 2.19 -2.96
C ASP A 241 -13.22 2.61 -2.39
N GLY A 242 -12.18 1.80 -2.60
CA GLY A 242 -10.84 2.04 -2.09
C GLY A 242 -10.68 1.81 -0.57
N LEU A 243 -11.74 1.34 0.13
CA LEU A 243 -11.69 1.02 1.55
C LEU A 243 -11.48 -0.49 1.76
N PRO A 244 -10.70 -0.91 2.77
CA PRO A 244 -10.50 -2.32 3.07
C PRO A 244 -11.77 -2.97 3.64
N PHE A 245 -11.74 -4.29 3.73
CA PHE A 245 -12.71 -5.08 4.50
C PHE A 245 -12.10 -5.40 5.86
N ILE A 246 -12.73 -4.89 6.93
CA ILE A 246 -12.27 -5.08 8.31
C ILE A 246 -13.44 -5.53 9.18
N GLY A 247 -13.29 -6.66 9.87
CA GLY A 247 -14.29 -7.16 10.80
C GLY A 247 -14.79 -8.55 10.47
N LYS A 248 -16.00 -8.86 10.92
CA LYS A 248 -16.65 -10.16 10.77
C LYS A 248 -17.25 -10.34 9.38
N HIS A 249 -17.28 -11.57 8.92
CA HIS A 249 -18.07 -11.99 7.74
C HIS A 249 -19.23 -12.88 8.17
N PRO A 250 -20.45 -12.73 7.61
CA PRO A 250 -21.60 -13.52 8.03
C PRO A 250 -21.40 -15.05 7.94
N ASP A 251 -20.74 -15.51 6.88
CA ASP A 251 -20.55 -16.92 6.58
C ASP A 251 -19.39 -17.57 7.33
N TYR A 252 -18.58 -16.77 8.04
CA TYR A 252 -17.40 -17.26 8.77
C TYR A 252 -17.50 -16.92 10.28
N PRO A 253 -18.37 -17.60 11.03
CA PRO A 253 -18.56 -17.30 12.45
C PRO A 253 -17.26 -17.55 13.25
N GLY A 254 -16.93 -16.62 14.14
CA GLY A 254 -15.71 -16.69 14.95
C GLY A 254 -14.46 -16.14 14.28
N ALA A 255 -14.52 -15.81 12.98
CA ALA A 255 -13.43 -15.19 12.26
C ALA A 255 -13.62 -13.68 12.08
N TYR A 256 -12.49 -13.00 12.06
CA TYR A 256 -12.31 -11.61 11.63
C TYR A 256 -11.40 -11.56 10.43
N PHE A 257 -11.65 -10.62 9.56
CA PHE A 257 -10.85 -10.37 8.38
C PHE A 257 -10.25 -8.97 8.42
N ASN A 258 -9.08 -8.81 7.87
CA ASN A 258 -8.43 -7.53 7.67
C ASN A 258 -7.68 -7.58 6.35
N LEU A 259 -8.31 -7.16 5.25
CA LEU A 259 -7.85 -7.39 3.88
C LEU A 259 -8.36 -6.34 2.88
N GLY A 260 -7.81 -6.34 1.66
CA GLY A 260 -8.25 -5.46 0.59
C GLY A 260 -7.74 -4.02 0.75
N TYR A 261 -6.49 -3.84 1.14
CA TYR A 261 -5.93 -2.53 1.49
C TYR A 261 -5.54 -1.64 0.30
N GLY A 262 -5.54 -2.17 -0.92
CA GLY A 262 -4.89 -1.49 -2.04
C GLY A 262 -3.45 -1.12 -1.69
N SER A 263 -3.07 0.13 -1.95
CA SER A 263 -1.73 0.64 -1.63
C SER A 263 -1.56 1.15 -0.19
N ASN A 264 -2.59 1.11 0.66
CA ASN A 264 -2.59 1.73 1.98
C ASN A 264 -2.42 0.73 3.14
N GLY A 265 -1.77 -0.41 2.88
CA GLY A 265 -1.68 -1.52 3.82
C GLY A 265 -1.11 -1.17 5.19
N ILE A 266 -0.09 -0.31 5.27
CA ILE A 266 0.50 0.11 6.56
C ILE A 266 -0.53 0.84 7.43
N LEU A 267 -1.32 1.74 6.85
CA LEU A 267 -2.33 2.51 7.59
C LEU A 267 -3.51 1.62 7.98
N TYR A 268 -4.05 0.87 7.02
CA TYR A 268 -5.24 0.06 7.25
C TYR A 268 -4.99 -1.17 8.14
N SER A 269 -3.78 -1.74 8.14
CA SER A 269 -3.44 -2.81 9.08
C SER A 269 -3.48 -2.31 10.53
N LEU A 270 -3.00 -1.11 10.81
CA LEU A 270 -3.05 -0.51 12.15
C LEU A 270 -4.48 -0.13 12.57
N ILE A 271 -5.24 0.47 11.66
CA ILE A 271 -6.66 0.78 11.90
C ILE A 271 -7.44 -0.51 12.18
N GLY A 272 -7.27 -1.52 11.34
CA GLY A 272 -7.92 -2.81 11.49
C GLY A 272 -7.55 -3.52 12.79
N ALA A 273 -6.28 -3.55 13.15
CA ALA A 273 -5.83 -4.11 14.41
C ALA A 273 -6.51 -3.42 15.62
N LYS A 274 -6.59 -2.08 15.60
CA LYS A 274 -7.28 -1.31 16.63
C LYS A 274 -8.77 -1.64 16.72
N LEU A 275 -9.47 -1.60 15.57
CA LEU A 275 -10.92 -1.82 15.53
C LEU A 275 -11.29 -3.26 15.88
N ILE A 276 -10.59 -4.25 15.33
CA ILE A 276 -10.81 -5.66 15.65
C ILE A 276 -10.56 -5.93 17.14
N SER A 277 -9.46 -5.41 17.70
CA SER A 277 -9.18 -5.60 19.13
C SER A 277 -10.25 -5.00 20.04
N GLN A 278 -10.83 -3.86 19.65
CA GLN A 278 -11.94 -3.24 20.38
C GLN A 278 -13.21 -4.08 20.28
N ASP A 279 -13.53 -4.62 19.09
CA ASP A 279 -14.72 -5.46 18.90
C ASP A 279 -14.59 -6.80 19.63
N VAL A 280 -13.43 -7.43 19.60
CA VAL A 280 -13.11 -8.64 20.39
C VAL A 280 -13.29 -8.38 21.89
N ALA A 281 -12.94 -7.18 22.36
CA ALA A 281 -13.14 -6.74 23.75
C ALA A 281 -14.59 -6.29 24.04
N GLY A 282 -15.54 -6.45 23.13
CA GLY A 282 -16.95 -6.12 23.31
C GLY A 282 -17.29 -4.62 23.24
N LYS A 283 -16.40 -3.78 22.72
CA LYS A 283 -16.61 -2.31 22.63
C LYS A 283 -17.45 -1.86 21.44
N ASN A 284 -17.67 -2.74 20.45
CA ASN A 284 -18.47 -2.50 19.24
C ASN A 284 -18.18 -1.14 18.57
N PRO A 285 -16.96 -0.87 18.06
CA PRO A 285 -16.61 0.41 17.47
C PRO A 285 -17.46 0.69 16.22
N LYS A 286 -18.12 1.86 16.19
CA LYS A 286 -19.00 2.26 15.07
C LYS A 286 -18.26 2.42 13.75
N GLU A 287 -16.99 2.67 13.80
CA GLU A 287 -16.10 2.83 12.64
C GLU A 287 -16.00 1.55 11.80
N LEU A 288 -16.28 0.37 12.38
CA LEU A 288 -16.36 -0.88 11.61
C LEU A 288 -17.46 -0.89 10.56
N GLU A 289 -18.51 -0.06 10.72
CA GLU A 289 -19.64 -0.01 9.79
C GLU A 289 -19.20 0.32 8.36
N ILE A 290 -18.21 1.21 8.18
CA ILE A 290 -17.71 1.61 6.86
C ILE A 290 -16.83 0.56 6.18
N PHE A 291 -16.40 -0.45 6.94
CA PHE A 291 -15.49 -1.52 6.46
C PHE A 291 -16.16 -2.88 6.30
N LYS A 292 -17.48 -2.95 6.49
CA LYS A 292 -18.24 -4.21 6.40
C LYS A 292 -18.20 -4.85 5.01
N PHE A 293 -18.29 -6.16 4.96
CA PHE A 293 -18.36 -6.93 3.71
C PHE A 293 -19.64 -6.66 2.90
N ASN A 294 -20.74 -6.34 3.53
CA ASN A 294 -22.06 -6.09 2.92
C ASN A 294 -22.35 -4.58 2.73
N ARG A 295 -21.33 -3.75 2.56
CA ARG A 295 -21.50 -2.30 2.37
C ARG A 295 -21.82 -1.88 0.93
N TYR A 296 -21.87 -2.84 -0.01
CA TYR A 296 -22.29 -2.63 -1.39
C TYR A 296 -23.67 -3.23 -1.65
#